data_0906c12a46710a67c14cba3e05abdb24
#
_entry.id   0906c12a46710a67c14cba3e05abdb24
#
_cell.length_a   1.000
_cell.length_b   1.000
_cell.length_c   1.000
_cell.angle_alpha   90.00
_cell.angle_beta   90.00
_cell.angle_gamma   90.00
#
_symmetry.space_group_name_H-M   'P 1'
#
loop_
_entity.id
_entity.type
_entity.pdbx_description
1 polymer ?
#
loop_
_entity_poly.entity_id
_entity_poly.type
_entity_poly.pdbx_seq_one_letter_code
_entity_poly.pdbx_strand_id
1 'polypeptide(L)'
;VEMDGDEMTRILWKMIKEHLLNPFIELNTDYYDLGLEHRNETNDQVTFDSAEATKKYKVAVKCATITPNAARMPEYNLKEMWKSPNGTIRAILDGTVFRAPIVVKGIEPCVKNWKKPITIARHAYGDVYKNTEIKVPGPGKVELVYTGDDGTQIKELVHKYDGPGVAQGIHNLCGSIESFARSCFNYALDTKQDLWFATKDTISKKYDHTFKDIFQEIFDAEYKEKFDEAGIEYFYTLIDDAVARVMKSEGGYIWACKNYDGDVM
;
A
#
# COMPACT_ATOMS: atom_id res chain seq x y z
N VAL A 1 10.67 17.08 0.09
CA VAL A 1 9.75 17.30 -1.04
C VAL A 1 8.37 17.67 -0.51
N GLU A 2 7.78 18.72 -1.06
CA GLU A 2 6.43 19.17 -0.74
C GLU A 2 5.51 18.88 -1.92
N MET A 3 4.50 18.04 -1.69
CA MET A 3 3.51 17.67 -2.69
C MET A 3 2.16 18.25 -2.27
N ASP A 4 1.80 19.38 -2.85
CA ASP A 4 0.51 20.02 -2.59
C ASP A 4 -0.65 19.22 -3.22
N GLY A 5 -1.86 19.45 -2.77
CA GLY A 5 -3.01 18.66 -3.15
C GLY A 5 -4.19 19.48 -3.65
N ASP A 6 -5.37 18.89 -3.53
CA ASP A 6 -6.62 19.48 -3.99
C ASP A 6 -7.47 20.03 -2.84
N GLU A 7 -8.37 20.94 -3.19
CA GLU A 7 -9.47 21.41 -2.34
C GLU A 7 -9.00 21.88 -0.94
N MET A 8 -9.67 21.41 0.10
CA MET A 8 -9.46 21.80 1.49
C MET A 8 -8.05 21.47 2.02
N THR A 9 -7.43 20.39 1.53
CA THR A 9 -6.11 19.98 2.02
C THR A 9 -5.01 20.96 1.64
N ARG A 10 -5.10 21.59 0.48
CA ARG A 10 -4.21 22.69 0.07
C ARG A 10 -4.28 23.87 1.05
N ILE A 11 -5.49 24.27 1.43
CA ILE A 11 -5.72 25.37 2.37
C ILE A 11 -5.19 25.00 3.75
N LEU A 12 -5.51 23.79 4.24
CA LEU A 12 -5.04 23.32 5.54
C LEU A 12 -3.51 23.22 5.59
N TRP A 13 -2.87 22.72 4.53
CA TRP A 13 -1.42 22.65 4.48
C TRP A 13 -0.76 24.02 4.49
N LYS A 14 -1.33 24.99 3.78
CA LYS A 14 -0.89 26.39 3.85
C LYS A 14 -0.96 26.93 5.27
N MET A 15 -2.09 26.73 5.96
CA MET A 15 -2.26 27.17 7.36
C MET A 15 -1.25 26.48 8.30
N ILE A 16 -0.99 25.18 8.11
CA ILE A 16 0.01 24.43 8.89
C ILE A 16 1.40 25.06 8.68
N LYS A 17 1.79 25.35 7.45
CA LYS A 17 3.07 26.02 7.18
C LYS A 17 3.15 27.38 7.85
N GLU A 18 2.14 28.23 7.67
CA GLU A 18 2.13 29.60 8.15
C GLU A 18 2.09 29.71 9.68
N HIS A 19 1.32 28.86 10.35
CA HIS A 19 1.07 28.99 11.79
C HIS A 19 1.86 28.00 12.67
N LEU A 20 2.25 26.84 12.15
CA LEU A 20 2.86 25.76 12.95
C LEU A 20 4.30 25.45 12.58
N LEU A 21 4.72 25.74 11.35
CA LEU A 21 6.07 25.39 10.90
C LEU A 21 6.98 26.61 10.75
N ASN A 22 6.64 27.55 9.87
CA ASN A 22 7.48 28.70 9.54
C ASN A 22 7.84 29.61 10.73
N PRO A 23 6.99 29.75 11.79
CA PRO A 23 7.38 30.52 12.97
C PRO A 23 8.50 29.90 13.80
N PHE A 24 8.77 28.59 13.62
CA PHE A 24 9.68 27.82 14.47
C PHE A 24 10.87 27.24 13.72
N ILE A 25 10.73 27.02 12.41
CA ILE A 25 11.78 26.40 11.59
C ILE A 25 11.90 27.11 10.24
N GLU A 26 13.10 27.14 9.68
CA GLU A 26 13.33 27.48 8.29
C GLU A 26 13.07 26.26 7.42
N LEU A 27 11.95 26.27 6.69
CA LEU A 27 11.51 25.15 5.89
C LEU A 27 11.84 25.36 4.41
N ASN A 28 12.89 24.70 3.91
CA ASN A 28 13.25 24.70 2.51
C ASN A 28 12.66 23.48 1.81
N THR A 29 11.75 23.69 0.86
CA THR A 29 11.05 22.64 0.15
C THR A 29 11.30 22.66 -1.35
N ASP A 30 11.35 21.45 -1.95
CA ASP A 30 11.22 21.26 -3.39
C ASP A 30 9.73 20.98 -3.67
N TYR A 31 9.05 21.94 -4.30
CA TYR A 31 7.59 22.01 -4.37
C TYR A 31 7.04 21.42 -5.66
N TYR A 32 6.01 20.55 -5.51
CA TYR A 32 5.26 19.94 -6.60
C TYR A 32 3.75 20.11 -6.36
N ASP A 33 3.07 20.72 -7.33
CA ASP A 33 1.61 20.84 -7.31
C ASP A 33 0.98 19.59 -7.90
N LEU A 34 0.42 18.72 -7.01
CA LEU A 34 -0.32 17.53 -7.41
C LEU A 34 -1.84 17.76 -7.52
N GLY A 35 -2.28 19.00 -7.57
CA GLY A 35 -3.66 19.36 -7.84
C GLY A 35 -4.11 18.84 -9.22
N LEU A 36 -5.38 18.43 -9.32
CA LEU A 36 -5.91 17.76 -10.50
C LEU A 36 -5.76 18.59 -11.79
N GLU A 37 -5.91 19.91 -11.70
CA GLU A 37 -5.73 20.82 -12.83
C GLU A 37 -4.30 20.79 -13.36
N HIS A 38 -3.31 20.98 -12.48
CA HIS A 38 -1.91 20.96 -12.87
C HIS A 38 -1.43 19.59 -13.35
N ARG A 39 -1.93 18.51 -12.76
CA ARG A 39 -1.70 17.15 -13.25
C ARG A 39 -2.24 16.98 -14.68
N ASN A 40 -3.43 17.52 -14.96
CA ASN A 40 -4.03 17.48 -16.29
C ASN A 40 -3.22 18.31 -17.31
N GLU A 41 -2.67 19.47 -16.91
CA GLU A 41 -1.78 20.28 -17.75
C GLU A 41 -0.50 19.54 -18.11
N THR A 42 0.14 18.89 -17.14
CA THR A 42 1.42 18.18 -17.26
C THR A 42 1.28 16.72 -17.75
N ASN A 43 0.06 16.28 -18.10
CA ASN A 43 -0.24 14.88 -18.43
C ASN A 43 0.25 13.92 -17.34
N ASP A 44 0.02 14.28 -16.08
CA ASP A 44 0.42 13.59 -14.85
C ASP A 44 1.94 13.44 -14.63
N GLN A 45 2.79 14.10 -15.46
CA GLN A 45 4.25 14.01 -15.32
C GLN A 45 4.73 14.50 -13.94
N VAL A 46 4.09 15.53 -13.38
CA VAL A 46 4.40 16.07 -12.05
C VAL A 46 4.34 15.02 -10.95
N THR A 47 3.46 14.02 -11.07
CA THR A 47 3.37 12.90 -10.11
C THR A 47 4.64 12.04 -10.13
N PHE A 48 5.17 11.76 -11.32
CA PHE A 48 6.43 11.00 -11.48
C PHE A 48 7.63 11.81 -10.98
N ASP A 49 7.72 13.09 -11.35
CA ASP A 49 8.81 13.97 -10.94
C ASP A 49 8.89 14.12 -9.42
N SER A 50 7.74 14.26 -8.75
CA SER A 50 7.65 14.33 -7.28
C SER A 50 8.11 13.04 -6.60
N ALA A 51 7.81 11.88 -7.19
CA ALA A 51 8.26 10.59 -6.68
C ALA A 51 9.79 10.43 -6.82
N GLU A 52 10.36 10.80 -7.97
CA GLU A 52 11.81 10.76 -8.17
C GLU A 52 12.55 11.76 -7.27
N ALA A 53 12.00 12.95 -7.06
CA ALA A 53 12.52 13.89 -6.08
C ALA A 53 12.48 13.30 -4.65
N THR A 54 11.42 12.56 -4.30
CA THR A 54 11.33 11.88 -3.00
C THR A 54 12.40 10.81 -2.83
N LYS A 55 12.73 10.05 -3.87
CA LYS A 55 13.88 9.13 -3.84
C LYS A 55 15.19 9.84 -3.57
N LYS A 56 15.38 11.02 -4.16
CA LYS A 56 16.59 11.84 -3.99
C LYS A 56 16.71 12.38 -2.57
N TYR A 57 15.66 13.03 -2.07
CA TYR A 57 15.68 13.72 -0.78
C TYR A 57 15.31 12.86 0.44
N LYS A 58 14.71 11.67 0.21
CA LYS A 58 14.32 10.69 1.24
C LYS A 58 13.20 11.13 2.18
N VAL A 59 12.70 12.35 2.07
CA VAL A 59 11.61 12.89 2.89
C VAL A 59 10.64 13.64 2.01
N ALA A 60 9.35 13.38 2.19
CA ALA A 60 8.28 14.10 1.51
C ALA A 60 7.05 14.24 2.40
N VAL A 61 6.32 15.34 2.20
CA VAL A 61 4.96 15.54 2.72
C VAL A 61 4.02 15.64 1.53
N LYS A 62 2.93 14.89 1.57
CA LYS A 62 1.93 14.89 0.50
C LYS A 62 0.54 15.20 1.05
N CYS A 63 -0.10 16.19 0.46
CA CYS A 63 -1.50 16.51 0.69
C CYS A 63 -2.43 15.51 -0.04
N ALA A 64 -3.69 15.45 0.36
CA ALA A 64 -4.68 14.63 -0.34
C ALA A 64 -4.95 15.18 -1.75
N THR A 65 -5.15 14.26 -2.68
CA THR A 65 -5.38 14.55 -4.11
C THR A 65 -6.64 13.88 -4.60
N ILE A 66 -7.32 14.50 -5.57
CA ILE A 66 -8.48 13.93 -6.24
C ILE A 66 -8.02 12.81 -7.18
N THR A 67 -8.69 11.65 -7.09
CA THR A 67 -8.66 10.63 -8.14
C THR A 67 -9.94 10.75 -8.93
N PRO A 68 -9.90 11.21 -10.20
CA PRO A 68 -11.10 11.50 -10.97
C PRO A 68 -11.84 10.21 -11.32
N ASN A 69 -13.16 10.31 -11.31
CA ASN A 69 -14.08 9.34 -11.89
C ASN A 69 -14.76 9.93 -13.14
N ALA A 70 -15.63 9.18 -13.78
CA ALA A 70 -16.31 9.63 -15.00
C ALA A 70 -17.09 10.95 -14.82
N ALA A 71 -17.65 11.22 -13.64
CA ALA A 71 -18.38 12.46 -13.37
C ALA A 71 -17.44 13.68 -13.26
N ARG A 72 -16.22 13.50 -12.78
CA ARG A 72 -15.21 14.56 -12.65
C ARG A 72 -14.57 14.96 -13.99
N MET A 73 -14.67 14.11 -15.02
CA MET A 73 -14.09 14.39 -16.32
C MET A 73 -14.59 15.72 -16.94
N PRO A 74 -15.92 15.95 -17.07
CA PRO A 74 -16.42 17.21 -17.59
C PRO A 74 -16.27 18.38 -16.61
N GLU A 75 -16.35 18.13 -15.30
CA GLU A 75 -16.22 19.16 -14.24
C GLU A 75 -14.89 19.90 -14.32
N TYR A 76 -13.77 19.16 -14.53
CA TYR A 76 -12.41 19.69 -14.58
C TYR A 76 -11.86 19.76 -16.03
N ASN A 77 -12.68 19.49 -17.04
CA ASN A 77 -12.25 19.44 -18.45
C ASN A 77 -11.01 18.57 -18.65
N LEU A 78 -11.01 17.36 -18.10
CA LEU A 78 -9.85 16.47 -18.09
C LEU A 78 -9.63 15.81 -19.44
N LYS A 79 -8.36 15.70 -19.84
CA LYS A 79 -7.94 14.97 -21.06
C LYS A 79 -8.10 13.46 -20.88
N GLU A 80 -7.83 12.96 -19.67
CA GLU A 80 -7.90 11.55 -19.29
C GLU A 80 -8.40 11.38 -17.87
N MET A 81 -8.88 10.18 -17.56
CA MET A 81 -9.21 9.78 -16.19
C MET A 81 -7.92 9.35 -15.47
N TRP A 82 -7.16 10.34 -14.99
CA TRP A 82 -5.85 10.16 -14.38
C TRP A 82 -5.88 9.16 -13.23
N LYS A 83 -4.84 8.32 -13.12
CA LYS A 83 -4.68 7.37 -12.02
C LYS A 83 -4.48 8.09 -10.68
N SER A 84 -4.67 7.37 -9.59
CA SER A 84 -4.38 7.90 -8.26
C SER A 84 -2.89 8.23 -8.09
N PRO A 85 -2.51 9.48 -7.77
CA PRO A 85 -1.13 9.83 -7.47
C PRO A 85 -0.55 9.00 -6.32
N ASN A 86 -1.38 8.66 -5.32
CA ASN A 86 -0.96 7.80 -4.22
C ASN A 86 -0.49 6.42 -4.71
N GLY A 87 -1.24 5.81 -5.63
CA GLY A 87 -0.87 4.53 -6.21
C GLY A 87 0.41 4.61 -7.04
N THR A 88 0.53 5.64 -7.87
CA THR A 88 1.71 5.89 -8.73
C THR A 88 2.96 6.12 -7.89
N ILE A 89 2.91 7.05 -6.93
CA ILE A 89 4.05 7.38 -6.06
C ILE A 89 4.48 6.16 -5.24
N ARG A 90 3.54 5.45 -4.61
CA ARG A 90 3.85 4.24 -3.83
C ARG A 90 4.51 3.16 -4.68
N ALA A 91 4.02 2.95 -5.92
CA ALA A 91 4.60 1.97 -6.84
C ALA A 91 6.02 2.34 -7.30
N ILE A 92 6.33 3.64 -7.41
CA ILE A 92 7.67 4.13 -7.79
C ILE A 92 8.64 4.04 -6.61
N LEU A 93 8.18 4.42 -5.40
CA LEU A 93 9.02 4.41 -4.20
C LEU A 93 9.23 3.00 -3.66
N ASP A 94 8.27 2.10 -3.92
CA ASP A 94 8.14 0.83 -3.20
C ASP A 94 8.12 1.05 -1.67
N GLY A 95 7.76 0.05 -0.89
CA GLY A 95 7.87 0.17 0.56
C GLY A 95 6.59 -0.19 1.31
N THR A 96 6.48 0.34 2.53
CA THR A 96 5.43 0.00 3.48
C THR A 96 4.71 1.24 3.97
N VAL A 97 3.39 1.19 4.00
CA VAL A 97 2.56 2.22 4.63
C VAL A 97 2.20 1.77 6.03
N PHE A 98 2.73 2.44 7.03
CA PHE A 98 2.34 2.23 8.43
C PHE A 98 1.22 3.20 8.81
N ARG A 99 0.10 2.65 9.28
CA ARG A 99 -1.06 3.40 9.78
C ARG A 99 -1.23 3.13 11.26
N ALA A 100 -0.56 3.92 12.08
CA ALA A 100 -0.73 3.90 13.52
C ALA A 100 -1.88 4.84 13.91
N PRO A 101 -2.93 4.36 14.60
CA PRO A 101 -4.06 5.21 14.97
C PRO A 101 -3.67 6.19 16.06
N ILE A 102 -4.26 7.38 16.02
CA ILE A 102 -4.15 8.36 17.08
C ILE A 102 -5.27 8.08 18.08
N VAL A 103 -4.91 7.67 19.29
CA VAL A 103 -5.88 7.43 20.38
C VAL A 103 -6.14 8.74 21.13
N VAL A 104 -7.38 9.21 21.10
CA VAL A 104 -7.79 10.44 21.75
C VAL A 104 -8.43 10.12 23.10
N LYS A 105 -7.94 10.76 24.17
CA LYS A 105 -8.50 10.59 25.51
C LYS A 105 -9.99 10.99 25.55
N GLY A 106 -10.83 10.10 26.07
CA GLY A 106 -12.27 10.33 26.19
C GLY A 106 -13.09 9.89 24.97
N ILE A 107 -12.44 9.40 23.91
CA ILE A 107 -13.12 8.76 22.77
C ILE A 107 -12.88 7.27 22.85
N GLU A 108 -13.94 6.51 23.06
CA GLU A 108 -13.87 5.04 23.10
C GLU A 108 -13.81 4.46 21.67
N PRO A 109 -13.01 3.41 21.44
CA PRO A 109 -13.00 2.71 20.14
C PRO A 109 -14.33 1.95 19.92
N CYS A 110 -14.69 1.74 18.65
CA CYS A 110 -15.88 0.97 18.27
C CYS A 110 -15.86 -0.45 18.86
N VAL A 111 -14.69 -1.05 18.96
CA VAL A 111 -14.47 -2.35 19.61
C VAL A 111 -13.97 -2.09 21.03
N LYS A 112 -14.81 -2.35 22.01
CA LYS A 112 -14.52 -2.06 23.44
C LYS A 112 -13.28 -2.77 24.00
N ASN A 113 -12.88 -3.88 23.40
CA ASN A 113 -11.69 -4.63 23.81
C ASN A 113 -10.38 -3.97 23.41
N TRP A 114 -10.38 -3.11 22.39
CA TRP A 114 -9.17 -2.43 21.94
C TRP A 114 -8.75 -1.37 22.96
N LYS A 115 -7.71 -1.67 23.71
CA LYS A 115 -7.13 -0.79 24.74
C LYS A 115 -5.82 -0.17 24.30
N LYS A 116 -5.20 -0.76 23.27
CA LYS A 116 -3.91 -0.33 22.71
C LYS A 116 -4.04 -0.17 21.19
N PRO A 117 -3.27 0.75 20.58
CA PRO A 117 -3.29 0.94 19.13
C PRO A 117 -2.96 -0.34 18.38
N ILE A 118 -3.64 -0.58 17.26
CA ILE A 118 -3.29 -1.61 16.27
C ILE A 118 -2.74 -0.88 15.06
N THR A 119 -1.48 -1.09 14.74
CA THR A 119 -0.83 -0.48 13.57
C THR A 119 -1.00 -1.39 12.36
N ILE A 120 -1.61 -0.88 11.29
CA ILE A 120 -1.66 -1.60 10.03
C ILE A 120 -0.40 -1.28 9.22
N ALA A 121 0.36 -2.33 8.88
CA ALA A 121 1.48 -2.23 7.94
C ALA A 121 1.03 -2.77 6.58
N ARG A 122 0.88 -1.88 5.60
CA ARG A 122 0.40 -2.20 4.27
C ARG A 122 1.56 -2.26 3.28
N HIS A 123 1.69 -3.35 2.55
CA HIS A 123 2.57 -3.43 1.40
C HIS A 123 2.15 -2.39 0.34
N ALA A 124 3.07 -1.58 -0.16
CA ALA A 124 2.73 -0.48 -1.04
C ALA A 124 2.70 -0.84 -2.53
N TYR A 125 3.02 -2.08 -2.88
CA TYR A 125 3.18 -2.53 -4.26
C TYR A 125 2.24 -3.70 -4.62
N GLY A 126 1.95 -3.83 -5.91
CA GLY A 126 1.30 -5.03 -6.47
C GLY A 126 -0.18 -5.19 -6.17
N ASP A 127 -0.63 -6.43 -6.20
CA ASP A 127 -2.02 -6.86 -6.01
C ASP A 127 -2.99 -6.14 -6.98
N VAL A 128 -4.22 -5.92 -6.53
CA VAL A 128 -5.28 -5.25 -7.28
C VAL A 128 -4.91 -3.83 -7.72
N TYR A 129 -4.01 -3.17 -6.99
CA TYR A 129 -3.56 -1.79 -7.31
C TYR A 129 -2.61 -1.70 -8.51
N LYS A 130 -2.07 -2.84 -8.97
CA LYS A 130 -1.26 -2.95 -10.19
C LYS A 130 -1.77 -4.07 -11.10
N ASN A 131 -3.07 -4.15 -11.25
CA ASN A 131 -3.73 -5.15 -12.07
C ASN A 131 -3.75 -4.80 -13.56
N THR A 132 -4.06 -5.82 -14.35
CA THR A 132 -4.49 -5.69 -15.74
C THR A 132 -5.85 -6.37 -15.87
N GLU A 133 -6.82 -5.68 -16.46
CA GLU A 133 -8.20 -6.18 -16.59
C GLU A 133 -8.64 -6.24 -18.04
N ILE A 134 -9.45 -7.23 -18.36
CA ILE A 134 -10.12 -7.34 -19.65
C ILE A 134 -11.62 -7.67 -19.49
N LYS A 135 -12.44 -7.09 -20.34
CA LYS A 135 -13.82 -7.55 -20.57
C LYS A 135 -13.78 -8.66 -21.60
N VAL A 136 -14.32 -9.81 -21.27
CA VAL A 136 -14.47 -10.95 -22.19
C VAL A 136 -15.80 -10.77 -22.94
N PRO A 137 -15.80 -10.61 -24.27
CA PRO A 137 -17.01 -10.24 -25.00
C PRO A 137 -17.97 -11.39 -25.24
N GLY A 138 -17.53 -12.66 -25.12
CA GLY A 138 -18.33 -13.84 -25.42
C GLY A 138 -17.57 -15.13 -25.19
N PRO A 139 -18.06 -16.27 -25.74
CA PRO A 139 -17.41 -17.55 -25.57
C PRO A 139 -15.95 -17.55 -26.00
N GLY A 140 -15.08 -18.22 -25.22
CA GLY A 140 -13.66 -18.24 -25.48
C GLY A 140 -12.85 -18.70 -24.27
N LYS A 141 -11.54 -18.50 -24.30
CA LYS A 141 -10.66 -18.83 -23.18
C LYS A 141 -9.76 -17.66 -22.80
N VAL A 142 -9.47 -17.56 -21.53
CA VAL A 142 -8.46 -16.66 -20.96
C VAL A 142 -7.33 -17.51 -20.41
N GLU A 143 -6.10 -17.16 -20.76
CA GLU A 143 -4.88 -17.86 -20.35
C GLU A 143 -3.89 -16.87 -19.74
N LEU A 144 -3.16 -17.33 -18.73
CA LEU A 144 -2.01 -16.64 -18.16
C LEU A 144 -0.76 -17.21 -18.85
N VAL A 145 0.03 -16.35 -19.48
CA VAL A 145 1.22 -16.75 -20.21
C VAL A 145 2.43 -15.99 -19.68
N TYR A 146 3.46 -16.72 -19.29
CA TYR A 146 4.79 -16.18 -19.05
C TYR A 146 5.70 -16.59 -20.21
N THR A 147 6.45 -15.63 -20.75
CA THR A 147 7.47 -15.86 -21.75
C THR A 147 8.80 -15.31 -21.23
N GLY A 148 9.75 -16.20 -20.98
CA GLY A 148 11.10 -15.84 -20.55
C GLY A 148 11.94 -15.29 -21.72
N ASP A 149 12.95 -14.50 -21.41
CA ASP A 149 13.90 -13.95 -22.39
C ASP A 149 14.71 -15.06 -23.10
N ASP A 150 14.82 -16.24 -22.46
CA ASP A 150 15.42 -17.46 -23.02
C ASP A 150 14.47 -18.25 -23.93
N GLY A 151 13.24 -17.76 -24.14
CA GLY A 151 12.20 -18.41 -24.93
C GLY A 151 11.37 -19.44 -24.16
N THR A 152 11.63 -19.68 -22.88
CA THR A 152 10.81 -20.56 -22.04
C THR A 152 9.39 -20.02 -21.92
N GLN A 153 8.39 -20.89 -22.05
CA GLN A 153 6.98 -20.52 -21.88
C GLN A 153 6.31 -21.36 -20.80
N ILE A 154 5.57 -20.66 -19.94
CA ILE A 154 4.63 -21.26 -18.99
C ILE A 154 3.23 -20.75 -19.35
N LYS A 155 2.28 -21.66 -19.50
CA LYS A 155 0.93 -21.34 -19.93
C LYS A 155 -0.08 -22.05 -19.05
N GLU A 156 -0.99 -21.29 -18.44
CA GLU A 156 -2.03 -21.81 -17.56
C GLU A 156 -3.40 -21.30 -18.01
N LEU A 157 -4.37 -22.18 -18.09
CA LEU A 157 -5.75 -21.82 -18.39
C LEU A 157 -6.37 -21.15 -17.15
N VAL A 158 -6.77 -19.88 -17.28
CA VAL A 158 -7.52 -19.18 -16.23
C VAL A 158 -8.97 -19.65 -16.21
N HIS A 159 -9.65 -19.55 -17.37
CA HIS A 159 -11.05 -19.97 -17.50
C HIS A 159 -11.47 -20.14 -18.97
N LYS A 160 -12.43 -21.06 -19.19
CA LYS A 160 -13.14 -21.19 -20.47
C LYS A 160 -14.54 -20.60 -20.29
N TYR A 161 -14.82 -19.54 -21.03
CA TYR A 161 -16.06 -18.80 -20.96
C TYR A 161 -17.09 -19.36 -21.97
N ASP A 162 -18.32 -19.51 -21.53
CA ASP A 162 -19.45 -19.85 -22.39
C ASP A 162 -20.27 -18.61 -22.81
N GLY A 163 -19.95 -17.44 -22.25
CA GLY A 163 -20.58 -16.15 -22.51
C GLY A 163 -19.68 -14.98 -22.07
N PRO A 164 -20.22 -13.76 -22.05
CA PRO A 164 -19.47 -12.59 -21.59
C PRO A 164 -19.02 -12.70 -20.15
N GLY A 165 -17.88 -12.06 -19.82
CA GLY A 165 -17.33 -12.06 -18.47
C GLY A 165 -16.23 -11.02 -18.27
N VAL A 166 -15.47 -11.17 -17.20
CA VAL A 166 -14.32 -10.33 -16.88
C VAL A 166 -13.16 -11.20 -16.44
N ALA A 167 -11.94 -10.76 -16.70
CA ALA A 167 -10.74 -11.39 -16.17
C ALA A 167 -9.76 -10.32 -15.66
N GLN A 168 -8.99 -10.67 -14.64
CA GLN A 168 -8.00 -9.81 -14.01
C GLN A 168 -6.70 -10.58 -13.78
N GLY A 169 -5.59 -9.97 -14.11
CA GLY A 169 -4.24 -10.41 -13.75
C GLY A 169 -3.63 -9.51 -12.70
N ILE A 170 -3.05 -10.11 -11.67
CA ILE A 170 -2.29 -9.42 -10.62
C ILE A 170 -0.87 -9.98 -10.55
N HIS A 171 0.05 -9.20 -10.02
CA HIS A 171 1.44 -9.62 -9.85
C HIS A 171 2.08 -9.01 -8.61
N ASN A 172 3.22 -9.57 -8.21
CA ASN A 172 4.10 -9.00 -7.22
C ASN A 172 5.56 -9.34 -7.56
N LEU A 173 6.51 -8.73 -6.87
CA LEU A 173 7.95 -8.94 -7.02
C LEU A 173 8.53 -9.47 -5.70
N CYS A 174 9.33 -10.55 -5.76
CA CYS A 174 9.97 -11.11 -4.57
C CYS A 174 10.80 -10.06 -3.81
N GLY A 175 11.61 -9.25 -4.52
CA GLY A 175 12.39 -8.17 -3.88
C GLY A 175 11.54 -7.11 -3.19
N SER A 176 10.34 -6.78 -3.72
CA SER A 176 9.40 -5.89 -3.05
C SER A 176 8.79 -6.51 -1.79
N ILE A 177 8.47 -7.80 -1.84
CA ILE A 177 7.99 -8.56 -0.66
C ILE A 177 9.06 -8.62 0.43
N GLU A 178 10.32 -8.87 0.06
CA GLU A 178 11.46 -8.86 0.99
C GLU A 178 11.65 -7.49 1.67
N SER A 179 11.60 -6.42 0.88
CA SER A 179 11.66 -5.04 1.39
C SER A 179 10.53 -4.76 2.37
N PHE A 180 9.32 -5.19 2.05
CA PHE A 180 8.16 -5.08 2.92
C PHE A 180 8.34 -5.86 4.23
N ALA A 181 8.82 -7.10 4.15
CA ALA A 181 9.08 -7.93 5.33
C ALA A 181 10.08 -7.27 6.28
N ARG A 182 11.25 -6.84 5.76
CA ARG A 182 12.28 -6.16 6.55
C ARG A 182 11.78 -4.86 7.16
N SER A 183 10.97 -4.08 6.42
CA SER A 183 10.34 -2.87 6.96
C SER A 183 9.44 -3.17 8.15
N CYS A 184 8.61 -4.22 8.06
CA CYS A 184 7.73 -4.65 9.15
C CYS A 184 8.52 -5.12 10.38
N PHE A 185 9.54 -5.96 10.19
CA PHE A 185 10.38 -6.46 11.30
C PHE A 185 11.15 -5.34 11.98
N ASN A 186 11.75 -4.42 11.22
CA ASN A 186 12.46 -3.28 11.80
C ASN A 186 11.51 -2.37 12.59
N TYR A 187 10.33 -2.08 12.04
CA TYR A 187 9.33 -1.26 12.75
C TYR A 187 8.83 -1.94 14.03
N ALA A 188 8.68 -3.27 14.03
CA ALA A 188 8.31 -4.03 15.21
C ALA A 188 9.39 -3.93 16.31
N LEU A 189 10.67 -4.06 15.96
CA LEU A 189 11.78 -3.88 16.88
C LEU A 189 11.87 -2.45 17.44
N ASP A 190 11.70 -1.44 16.58
CA ASP A 190 11.76 -0.02 16.97
C ASP A 190 10.64 0.35 17.93
N THR A 191 9.44 -0.19 17.72
CA THR A 191 8.26 0.09 18.55
C THR A 191 8.06 -0.91 19.68
N LYS A 192 8.85 -1.99 19.73
CA LYS A 192 8.72 -3.11 20.67
C LYS A 192 7.30 -3.69 20.70
N GLN A 193 6.76 -3.98 19.53
CA GLN A 193 5.43 -4.55 19.35
C GLN A 193 5.52 -5.88 18.60
N ASP A 194 4.63 -6.80 18.95
CA ASP A 194 4.45 -8.04 18.19
C ASP A 194 4.10 -7.74 16.74
N LEU A 195 4.50 -8.61 15.84
CA LEU A 195 4.19 -8.52 14.43
C LEU A 195 3.29 -9.68 13.99
N TRP A 196 2.09 -9.38 13.56
CA TRP A 196 1.18 -10.32 12.93
C TRP A 196 1.26 -10.16 11.41
N PHE A 197 1.40 -11.25 10.70
CA PHE A 197 1.31 -11.26 9.24
C PHE A 197 0.21 -12.23 8.80
N ALA A 198 -0.60 -11.85 7.83
CA ALA A 198 -1.72 -12.66 7.38
C ALA A 198 -1.89 -12.63 5.86
N THR A 199 -2.15 -13.82 5.30
CA THR A 199 -2.52 -14.01 3.90
C THR A 199 -3.55 -15.15 3.79
N LYS A 200 -3.95 -15.55 2.58
CA LYS A 200 -4.81 -16.71 2.35
C LYS A 200 -4.05 -17.82 1.57
N ASP A 201 -2.90 -18.22 2.07
CA ASP A 201 -2.00 -19.19 1.41
C ASP A 201 -2.61 -20.57 1.18
N THR A 202 -3.62 -20.94 1.96
CA THR A 202 -4.38 -22.18 1.77
C THR A 202 -5.23 -22.20 0.49
N ILE A 203 -5.57 -21.03 -0.04
CA ILE A 203 -6.32 -20.84 -1.29
C ILE A 203 -5.37 -20.36 -2.40
N SER A 204 -4.64 -19.30 -2.17
CA SER A 204 -3.66 -18.74 -3.10
C SER A 204 -2.29 -19.41 -2.88
N LYS A 205 -2.17 -20.67 -3.32
CA LYS A 205 -1.06 -21.57 -2.97
C LYS A 205 0.30 -21.23 -3.59
N LYS A 206 0.33 -20.30 -4.55
CA LYS A 206 1.57 -19.76 -5.13
C LYS A 206 1.75 -18.31 -4.69
N TYR A 207 0.80 -17.46 -5.01
CA TYR A 207 0.92 -16.01 -4.78
C TYR A 207 1.04 -15.67 -3.28
N ASP A 208 0.06 -16.03 -2.47
CA ASP A 208 0.06 -15.75 -1.03
C ASP A 208 1.09 -16.57 -0.27
N HIS A 209 1.33 -17.82 -0.72
CA HIS A 209 2.34 -18.70 -0.13
C HIS A 209 3.76 -18.13 -0.29
N THR A 210 4.07 -17.50 -1.43
CA THR A 210 5.36 -16.81 -1.64
C THR A 210 5.58 -15.71 -0.61
N PHE A 211 4.55 -14.92 -0.29
CA PHE A 211 4.65 -13.92 0.77
C PHE A 211 4.98 -14.53 2.13
N LYS A 212 4.29 -15.61 2.48
CA LYS A 212 4.52 -16.33 3.75
C LYS A 212 5.92 -16.87 3.84
N ASP A 213 6.40 -17.53 2.78
CA ASP A 213 7.73 -18.13 2.75
C ASP A 213 8.82 -17.06 2.88
N ILE A 214 8.76 -15.99 2.11
CA ILE A 214 9.73 -14.88 2.18
C ILE A 214 9.76 -14.26 3.58
N PHE A 215 8.59 -14.00 4.19
CA PHE A 215 8.54 -13.49 5.56
C PHE A 215 9.19 -14.43 6.56
N GLN A 216 8.90 -15.75 6.46
CA GLN A 216 9.45 -16.75 7.36
C GLN A 216 10.95 -16.91 7.18
N GLU A 217 11.44 -17.00 5.94
CA GLU A 217 12.87 -17.11 5.63
C GLU A 217 13.68 -15.93 6.18
N ILE A 218 13.18 -14.71 5.96
CA ILE A 218 13.83 -13.48 6.46
C ILE A 218 13.79 -13.44 8.00
N PHE A 219 12.66 -13.80 8.61
CA PHE A 219 12.53 -13.86 10.06
C PHE A 219 13.57 -14.80 10.66
N ASP A 220 13.62 -16.04 10.18
CA ASP A 220 14.52 -17.08 10.70
C ASP A 220 15.99 -16.71 10.50
N ALA A 221 16.33 -16.07 9.37
CA ALA A 221 17.72 -15.74 9.05
C ALA A 221 18.22 -14.44 9.70
N GLU A 222 17.38 -13.43 9.89
CA GLU A 222 17.83 -12.07 10.20
C GLU A 222 17.25 -11.51 11.50
N TYR A 223 16.07 -11.98 11.95
CA TYR A 223 15.30 -11.29 13.00
C TYR A 223 14.97 -12.13 14.22
N LYS A 224 14.97 -13.43 14.15
CA LYS A 224 14.53 -14.32 15.24
C LYS A 224 15.24 -14.02 16.58
N GLU A 225 16.56 -13.98 16.58
CA GLU A 225 17.34 -13.68 17.80
C GLU A 225 17.01 -12.28 18.35
N LYS A 226 16.86 -11.27 17.45
CA LYS A 226 16.53 -9.90 17.84
C LYS A 226 15.13 -9.78 18.46
N PHE A 227 14.17 -10.55 17.95
CA PHE A 227 12.80 -10.61 18.49
C PHE A 227 12.79 -11.30 19.86
N ASP A 228 13.53 -12.40 20.02
CA ASP A 228 13.69 -13.10 21.29
C ASP A 228 14.32 -12.17 22.35
N GLU A 229 15.38 -11.43 22.01
CA GLU A 229 16.03 -10.45 22.89
C GLU A 229 15.09 -9.27 23.23
N ALA A 230 14.28 -8.81 22.29
CA ALA A 230 13.32 -7.72 22.50
C ALA A 230 12.06 -8.16 23.26
N GLY A 231 11.82 -9.46 23.41
CA GLY A 231 10.64 -10.04 24.04
C GLY A 231 9.36 -9.79 23.26
N ILE A 232 9.43 -9.79 21.92
CA ILE A 232 8.31 -9.63 21.00
C ILE A 232 8.18 -10.84 20.07
N GLU A 233 6.98 -11.08 19.54
CA GLU A 233 6.69 -12.25 18.75
C GLU A 233 6.36 -11.89 17.29
N TYR A 234 6.78 -12.77 16.35
CA TYR A 234 6.30 -12.83 14.99
C TYR A 234 5.27 -13.96 14.88
N PHE A 235 4.09 -13.64 14.35
CA PHE A 235 2.98 -14.57 14.23
C PHE A 235 2.35 -14.52 12.84
N TYR A 236 2.34 -15.67 12.14
CA TYR A 236 1.64 -15.83 10.87
C TYR A 236 0.29 -16.55 11.07
N THR A 237 -0.75 -16.07 10.40
CA THR A 237 -2.05 -16.74 10.37
C THR A 237 -2.81 -16.47 9.06
N LEU A 238 -3.94 -17.16 8.85
CA LEU A 238 -4.82 -16.87 7.72
C LEU A 238 -5.57 -15.56 7.95
N ILE A 239 -5.81 -14.82 6.87
CA ILE A 239 -6.40 -13.48 6.95
C ILE A 239 -7.77 -13.46 7.63
N ASP A 240 -8.61 -14.44 7.39
CA ASP A 240 -9.92 -14.58 8.05
C ASP A 240 -9.81 -14.88 9.56
N ASP A 241 -8.83 -15.68 9.97
CA ASP A 241 -8.52 -15.91 11.38
C ASP A 241 -7.93 -14.64 12.04
N ALA A 242 -7.06 -13.91 11.33
CA ALA A 242 -6.53 -12.64 11.79
C ALA A 242 -7.66 -11.65 12.10
N VAL A 243 -8.62 -11.47 11.20
CA VAL A 243 -9.78 -10.59 11.42
C VAL A 243 -10.54 -10.98 12.70
N ALA A 244 -10.80 -12.28 12.89
CA ALA A 244 -11.50 -12.76 14.07
C ALA A 244 -10.70 -12.53 15.38
N ARG A 245 -9.36 -12.69 15.32
CA ARG A 245 -8.47 -12.46 16.46
C ARG A 245 -8.36 -10.98 16.81
N VAL A 246 -8.22 -10.11 15.80
CA VAL A 246 -8.16 -8.65 15.97
C VAL A 246 -9.38 -8.14 16.73
N MET A 247 -10.59 -8.59 16.37
CA MET A 247 -11.83 -8.20 17.04
C MET A 247 -11.91 -8.63 18.51
N LYS A 248 -11.19 -9.69 18.89
CA LYS A 248 -11.16 -10.22 20.25
C LYS A 248 -9.97 -9.73 21.08
N SER A 249 -8.97 -9.14 20.42
CA SER A 249 -7.72 -8.71 21.04
C SER A 249 -7.85 -7.42 21.85
N GLU A 250 -6.86 -7.13 22.67
CA GLU A 250 -6.70 -5.84 23.32
C GLU A 250 -5.92 -4.81 22.46
N GLY A 251 -5.41 -5.22 21.32
CA GLY A 251 -4.52 -4.42 20.47
C GLY A 251 -3.06 -4.44 20.96
N GLY A 252 -2.26 -3.49 20.46
CA GLY A 252 -0.86 -3.33 20.87
C GLY A 252 0.14 -4.09 20.01
N TYR A 253 -0.21 -4.38 18.77
CA TYR A 253 0.63 -5.07 17.80
C TYR A 253 0.56 -4.40 16.42
N ILE A 254 1.47 -4.81 15.55
CA ILE A 254 1.49 -4.44 14.14
C ILE A 254 0.85 -5.58 13.36
N TRP A 255 -0.08 -5.22 12.46
CA TRP A 255 -0.69 -6.18 11.55
C TRP A 255 -0.25 -5.89 10.12
N ALA A 256 0.67 -6.72 9.62
CA ALA A 256 1.17 -6.66 8.26
C ALA A 256 0.19 -7.33 7.29
N CYS A 257 -0.13 -6.64 6.21
CA CYS A 257 -1.09 -7.03 5.20
C CYS A 257 -0.55 -6.78 3.80
N LYS A 258 -0.94 -7.61 2.84
CA LYS A 258 -0.75 -7.31 1.42
C LYS A 258 -1.43 -5.99 1.06
N ASN A 259 -1.16 -5.48 -0.15
CA ASN A 259 -1.61 -4.15 -0.55
C ASN A 259 -3.13 -3.96 -0.45
N TYR A 260 -3.92 -4.85 -1.02
CA TYR A 260 -5.39 -4.77 -0.96
C TYR A 260 -5.92 -4.97 0.46
N ASP A 261 -5.47 -6.02 1.13
CA ASP A 261 -5.89 -6.35 2.49
C ASP A 261 -5.60 -5.17 3.44
N GLY A 262 -4.39 -4.59 3.37
CA GLY A 262 -3.99 -3.44 4.19
C GLY A 262 -4.67 -2.11 3.84
N ASP A 263 -5.38 -2.02 2.71
CA ASP A 263 -6.21 -0.87 2.38
C ASP A 263 -7.62 -0.99 2.97
N VAL A 264 -8.13 -2.21 3.03
CA VAL A 264 -9.48 -2.51 3.51
C VAL A 264 -9.54 -2.55 5.04
N MET A 265 -8.47 -3.05 5.69
CA MET A 265 -8.35 -3.14 7.16
C MET A 265 -7.94 -1.80 7.78
#